data_898fdfb2e96e52f09a548d257e83a690
#
_entry.id   898fdfb2e96e52f09a548d257e83a690
#
_cell.length_a   1.000
_cell.length_b   1.000
_cell.length_c   1.000
_cell.angle_alpha   90.00
_cell.angle_beta   90.00
_cell.angle_gamma   90.00
#
_symmetry.space_group_name_H-M   'P 1'
#
loop_
_entity.id
_entity.type
_entity.pdbx_description
1 polymer ?
#
loop_
_entity_poly.entity_id
_entity_poly.type
_entity_poly.pdbx_seq_one_letter_code
_entity_poly.pdbx_strand_id
1 'polypeptide(L)'
;NSESSGGNSYYNILNHGEMTINPNVEISQNGHYSSMIANGYYDYTNTNPRNGYVSGTNHQNPSLIINGGTFAGGLNTIKNDDGAQLVINDGTFTNMSQATVQNHHVAEIKGGTFNTTGSAQYVVDNEGHSGAANDLGQMTISGGTLNGKIYVVGAGASLAVTGGTFSDPSALLYLSGNANVKIRLNGDATCNGFKTQSGQSVELDLNNHVLTLAKPTVGSAGTETNSCQLLKVYRYYEKRNTGK
;
A
#
# COMPACT_ATOMS: atom_id res chain seq x y z
N ASN A 1 19.67 -1.29 16.26
CA ASN A 1 18.86 -0.28 16.96
C ASN A 1 18.35 -0.85 18.27
N SER A 2 18.44 -0.08 19.34
CA SER A 2 17.84 -0.46 20.60
C SER A 2 16.31 -0.26 20.50
N GLU A 3 15.55 -1.28 20.84
CA GLU A 3 14.13 -1.16 21.03
C GLU A 3 13.80 -0.41 22.31
N SER A 4 12.84 0.48 22.24
CA SER A 4 12.25 1.12 23.40
C SER A 4 10.73 0.93 23.34
N SER A 5 10.16 0.35 24.38
CA SER A 5 8.72 0.17 24.55
C SER A 5 8.02 1.46 24.98
N GLY A 6 8.34 2.56 24.40
CA GLY A 6 7.74 3.85 24.76
C GLY A 6 8.13 4.91 23.77
N GLY A 7 7.75 6.16 23.98
CA GLY A 7 7.90 7.26 23.02
C GLY A 7 9.33 7.63 22.60
N ASN A 8 10.33 6.81 22.89
CA ASN A 8 11.75 7.01 22.54
C ASN A 8 12.21 5.98 21.52
N SER A 9 11.40 5.64 20.57
CA SER A 9 11.75 4.72 19.49
C SER A 9 12.63 5.42 18.45
N TYR A 10 13.55 4.67 17.85
CA TYR A 10 14.53 5.23 16.93
C TYR A 10 14.28 4.75 15.51
N TYR A 11 14.13 5.69 14.59
CA TYR A 11 14.14 5.41 13.14
C TYR A 11 15.57 5.09 12.69
N ASN A 12 15.72 4.28 11.64
CA ASN A 12 17.01 4.17 10.96
C ASN A 12 17.29 5.43 10.14
N ILE A 13 16.24 5.92 9.47
CA ILE A 13 16.29 7.15 8.68
C ILE A 13 15.08 8.00 9.05
N LEU A 14 15.36 9.27 9.35
CA LEU A 14 14.36 10.32 9.50
C LEU A 14 14.65 11.39 8.46
N ASN A 15 13.80 11.50 7.46
CA ASN A 15 13.94 12.46 6.39
C ASN A 15 13.00 13.65 6.58
N HIS A 16 13.55 14.84 6.74
CA HIS A 16 12.82 16.10 6.77
C HIS A 16 13.17 17.02 5.58
N GLY A 17 13.86 16.50 4.60
CA GLY A 17 14.28 17.23 3.40
C GLY A 17 14.04 16.44 2.13
N GLU A 18 14.93 16.53 1.19
CA GLU A 18 14.90 15.76 -0.05
C GLU A 18 15.88 14.59 0.04
N MET A 19 15.41 13.38 -0.19
CA MET A 19 16.22 12.17 -0.15
C MET A 19 15.93 11.29 -1.36
N THR A 20 16.99 10.75 -1.95
CA THR A 20 16.90 9.69 -2.96
C THR A 20 17.71 8.47 -2.51
N ILE A 21 17.06 7.31 -2.48
CA ILE A 21 17.72 6.03 -2.24
C ILE A 21 17.87 5.31 -3.56
N ASN A 22 19.12 5.07 -3.96
CA ASN A 22 19.45 4.39 -5.21
C ASN A 22 19.43 2.86 -5.05
N PRO A 23 19.39 2.08 -6.16
CA PRO A 23 19.50 0.63 -6.12
C PRO A 23 20.76 0.13 -5.37
N ASN A 24 20.71 -1.13 -4.89
CA ASN A 24 21.79 -1.81 -4.15
C ASN A 24 22.00 -1.32 -2.69
N VAL A 25 21.01 -0.65 -2.14
CA VAL A 25 20.97 -0.34 -0.70
C VAL A 25 20.26 -1.48 0.02
N GLU A 26 20.78 -1.87 1.18
CA GLU A 26 20.13 -2.82 2.08
C GLU A 26 19.98 -2.16 3.46
N ILE A 27 18.75 -2.09 3.95
CA ILE A 27 18.42 -1.54 5.26
C ILE A 27 17.53 -2.53 6.00
N SER A 28 17.91 -2.85 7.23
CA SER A 28 17.12 -3.70 8.10
C SER A 28 16.99 -3.11 9.50
N GLN A 29 15.85 -3.40 10.13
CA GLN A 29 15.57 -3.01 11.51
C GLN A 29 14.85 -4.17 12.22
N ASN A 30 15.45 -4.64 13.30
CA ASN A 30 14.84 -5.67 14.13
C ASN A 30 13.80 -5.10 15.12
N GLY A 31 13.86 -3.79 15.37
CA GLY A 31 12.92 -3.08 16.23
C GLY A 31 11.53 -2.96 15.60
N HIS A 32 10.48 -2.99 16.43
CA HIS A 32 9.07 -2.92 15.99
C HIS A 32 8.27 -1.81 16.69
N TYR A 33 8.93 -0.89 17.39
CA TYR A 33 8.26 0.26 18.03
C TYR A 33 8.40 1.57 17.26
N SER A 34 9.26 1.65 16.26
CA SER A 34 9.33 2.77 15.33
C SER A 34 9.47 2.29 13.91
N SER A 35 9.02 3.12 12.98
CA SER A 35 9.18 2.85 11.56
C SER A 35 10.67 2.83 11.18
N MET A 36 11.04 2.04 10.19
CA MET A 36 12.44 1.96 9.76
C MET A 36 12.86 3.24 9.06
N ILE A 37 12.08 3.70 8.09
CA ILE A 37 12.25 4.99 7.44
C ILE A 37 11.01 5.83 7.68
N ALA A 38 11.17 6.99 8.29
CA ALA A 38 10.12 8.00 8.41
C ALA A 38 10.45 9.16 7.47
N ASN A 39 9.55 9.45 6.54
CA ASN A 39 9.59 10.57 5.64
C ASN A 39 8.56 11.59 6.10
N GLY A 40 9.03 12.74 6.57
CA GLY A 40 8.16 13.75 7.13
C GLY A 40 7.98 13.66 8.63
N TYR A 41 6.93 14.25 9.08
CA TYR A 41 6.68 14.46 10.49
C TYR A 41 5.18 14.33 10.81
N TYR A 42 4.82 13.42 11.73
CA TYR A 42 3.42 13.22 12.09
C TYR A 42 2.85 14.39 12.91
N ASP A 43 2.10 15.26 12.27
CA ASP A 43 1.35 16.33 12.89
C ASP A 43 0.11 16.70 12.03
N TYR A 44 -0.91 15.86 12.08
CA TYR A 44 -2.15 16.09 11.32
C TYR A 44 -2.88 17.39 11.73
N THR A 45 -2.59 17.95 12.88
CA THR A 45 -3.22 19.19 13.32
C THR A 45 -2.53 20.45 12.80
N ASN A 46 -1.32 20.34 12.27
CA ASN A 46 -0.46 21.48 11.90
C ASN A 46 -0.18 22.48 13.06
N THR A 47 -0.48 22.10 14.29
CA THR A 47 -0.48 23.01 15.43
C THR A 47 0.61 22.73 16.45
N ASN A 48 1.17 21.52 16.44
CA ASN A 48 2.16 21.09 17.41
C ASN A 48 3.44 20.60 16.74
N PRO A 49 4.51 21.41 16.77
CA PRO A 49 5.81 20.93 16.35
C PRO A 49 6.26 19.80 17.27
N ARG A 50 6.55 18.62 16.71
CA ARG A 50 7.09 17.46 17.41
C ARG A 50 8.56 17.28 17.04
N ASN A 51 9.39 16.82 18.00
CA ASN A 51 10.79 16.46 17.76
C ASN A 51 11.60 17.55 17.02
N GLY A 52 11.36 18.82 17.34
CA GLY A 52 12.06 19.94 16.73
C GLY A 52 11.50 20.42 15.38
N TYR A 53 10.42 19.82 14.89
CA TYR A 53 9.69 20.36 13.74
C TYR A 53 9.11 21.74 14.08
N VAL A 54 9.36 22.70 13.24
CA VAL A 54 8.78 24.05 13.36
C VAL A 54 8.03 24.36 12.05
N SER A 55 6.72 24.48 12.14
CA SER A 55 5.89 24.84 11.01
C SER A 55 6.38 26.14 10.35
N GLY A 56 6.49 26.13 9.04
CA GLY A 56 6.96 27.30 8.28
C GLY A 56 8.46 27.44 8.15
N THR A 57 9.25 26.49 8.63
CA THR A 57 10.70 26.42 8.44
C THR A 57 11.10 25.29 7.50
N ASN A 58 12.39 24.95 7.44
CA ASN A 58 13.04 24.10 6.43
C ASN A 58 12.56 22.63 6.31
N HIS A 59 11.43 22.29 6.89
CA HIS A 59 10.88 20.93 6.90
C HIS A 59 9.58 20.80 6.10
N GLN A 60 9.29 21.78 5.25
CA GLN A 60 8.09 21.77 4.44
C GLN A 60 8.26 20.79 3.27
N ASN A 61 7.27 19.92 3.12
CA ASN A 61 7.16 18.99 2.01
C ASN A 61 8.39 18.08 1.81
N PRO A 62 8.83 17.35 2.83
CA PRO A 62 9.93 16.41 2.65
C PRO A 62 9.60 15.42 1.55
N SER A 63 10.59 15.04 0.78
CA SER A 63 10.47 14.18 -0.38
C SER A 63 11.39 12.97 -0.24
N LEU A 64 10.84 11.78 -0.46
CA LEU A 64 11.59 10.54 -0.51
C LEU A 64 11.34 9.82 -1.83
N ILE A 65 12.41 9.58 -2.58
CA ILE A 65 12.38 8.77 -3.80
C ILE A 65 13.19 7.51 -3.56
N ILE A 66 12.58 6.34 -3.78
CA ILE A 66 13.26 5.04 -3.69
C ILE A 66 13.32 4.42 -5.07
N ASN A 67 14.54 4.31 -5.62
CA ASN A 67 14.79 3.75 -6.94
C ASN A 67 15.10 2.25 -6.92
N GLY A 68 15.19 1.63 -5.75
CA GLY A 68 15.46 0.22 -5.56
C GLY A 68 16.08 -0.04 -4.19
N GLY A 69 16.50 -1.28 -3.96
CA GLY A 69 17.10 -1.73 -2.70
C GLY A 69 16.26 -2.77 -1.98
N THR A 70 16.75 -3.20 -0.82
CA THR A 70 16.08 -4.19 0.04
C THR A 70 15.86 -3.59 1.43
N PHE A 71 14.62 -3.63 1.89
CA PHE A 71 14.18 -2.99 3.11
C PHE A 71 13.39 -3.97 3.96
N ALA A 72 13.81 -4.19 5.22
CA ALA A 72 13.16 -5.19 6.08
C ALA A 72 13.03 -4.71 7.53
N GLY A 73 11.83 -4.80 8.06
CA GLY A 73 11.55 -4.57 9.48
C GLY A 73 10.96 -3.20 9.82
N GLY A 74 11.13 -2.82 11.08
CA GLY A 74 10.49 -1.65 11.68
C GLY A 74 9.01 -1.88 12.03
N LEU A 75 8.40 -0.94 12.74
CA LEU A 75 6.95 -0.91 12.95
C LEU A 75 6.24 -0.80 11.59
N ASN A 76 6.59 0.22 10.82
CA ASN A 76 6.36 0.28 9.39
C ASN A 76 7.72 0.28 8.68
N THR A 77 7.82 -0.39 7.53
CA THR A 77 9.09 -0.36 6.79
C THR A 77 9.33 1.03 6.23
N ILE A 78 8.33 1.61 5.59
CA ILE A 78 8.30 3.02 5.17
C ILE A 78 7.08 3.69 5.79
N LYS A 79 7.29 4.83 6.45
CA LYS A 79 6.24 5.71 6.90
C LYS A 79 6.36 7.06 6.18
N ASN A 80 5.35 7.42 5.43
CA ASN A 80 5.22 8.72 4.79
C ASN A 80 4.25 9.56 5.61
N ASP A 81 4.80 10.47 6.39
CA ASP A 81 4.05 11.28 7.36
C ASP A 81 3.43 12.54 6.73
N ASP A 82 2.89 13.38 7.56
CA ASP A 82 2.17 14.59 7.18
C ASP A 82 3.04 15.53 6.35
N GLY A 83 2.49 16.05 5.28
CA GLY A 83 3.15 16.97 4.36
C GLY A 83 4.21 16.33 3.46
N ALA A 84 4.49 15.05 3.64
CA ALA A 84 5.58 14.37 2.94
C ALA A 84 5.13 13.75 1.60
N GLN A 85 6.05 13.71 0.66
CA GLN A 85 5.86 13.07 -0.65
C GLN A 85 6.76 11.83 -0.76
N LEU A 86 6.17 10.72 -1.18
CA LEU A 86 6.86 9.45 -1.38
C LEU A 86 6.69 8.96 -2.81
N VAL A 87 7.78 8.59 -3.45
CA VAL A 87 7.77 7.87 -4.73
C VAL A 87 8.62 6.61 -4.61
N ILE A 88 8.00 5.47 -4.87
CA ILE A 88 8.71 4.17 -4.95
C ILE A 88 8.72 3.71 -6.39
N ASN A 89 9.89 3.75 -7.01
CA ASN A 89 10.08 3.28 -8.39
C ASN A 89 10.34 1.77 -8.45
N ASP A 90 11.10 1.22 -7.48
CA ASP A 90 11.42 -0.21 -7.37
C ASP A 90 11.96 -0.52 -5.96
N GLY A 91 12.18 -1.82 -5.68
CA GLY A 91 12.76 -2.32 -4.44
C GLY A 91 12.01 -3.53 -3.88
N THR A 92 12.59 -4.13 -2.85
CA THR A 92 11.94 -5.22 -2.10
C THR A 92 11.73 -4.77 -0.66
N PHE A 93 10.48 -4.80 -0.23
CA PHE A 93 10.07 -4.32 1.08
C PHE A 93 9.37 -5.44 1.84
N THR A 94 9.80 -5.68 3.07
CA THR A 94 9.20 -6.71 3.94
C THR A 94 8.96 -6.14 5.33
N ASN A 95 7.72 -6.23 5.78
CA ASN A 95 7.34 -5.85 7.13
C ASN A 95 6.80 -7.06 7.90
N MET A 96 7.03 -7.09 9.22
CA MET A 96 6.55 -8.14 10.11
C MET A 96 5.81 -7.64 11.35
N SER A 97 5.55 -6.33 11.44
CA SER A 97 4.91 -5.70 12.60
C SER A 97 3.56 -5.07 12.29
N GLN A 98 3.51 -4.04 11.44
CA GLN A 98 2.29 -3.30 11.12
C GLN A 98 2.05 -3.19 9.62
N ALA A 99 2.80 -2.33 8.90
CA ALA A 99 2.63 -2.13 7.48
C ALA A 99 3.96 -2.01 6.73
N THR A 100 3.96 -2.43 5.47
CA THR A 100 5.12 -2.23 4.61
C THR A 100 5.24 -0.76 4.21
N VAL A 101 4.14 -0.15 3.78
CA VAL A 101 4.05 1.30 3.51
C VAL A 101 2.86 1.86 4.27
N GLN A 102 3.11 2.76 5.22
CA GLN A 102 2.08 3.61 5.80
C GLN A 102 2.15 5.00 5.18
N ASN A 103 1.04 5.51 4.69
CA ASN A 103 0.97 6.82 4.06
C ASN A 103 -0.09 7.71 4.70
N HIS A 104 0.34 8.90 5.12
CA HIS A 104 -0.52 9.94 5.66
C HIS A 104 -0.69 11.14 4.71
N HIS A 105 0.16 11.29 3.69
CA HIS A 105 0.02 12.45 2.80
C HIS A 105 -0.07 12.03 1.33
N VAL A 106 0.98 12.16 0.55
CA VAL A 106 0.98 11.84 -0.88
C VAL A 106 2.00 10.77 -1.19
N ALA A 107 1.58 9.67 -1.80
CA ALA A 107 2.47 8.57 -2.17
C ALA A 107 2.18 8.03 -3.57
N GLU A 108 3.22 7.61 -4.27
CA GLU A 108 3.14 6.93 -5.55
C GLU A 108 4.00 5.66 -5.54
N ILE A 109 3.38 4.52 -5.85
CA ILE A 109 4.07 3.23 -6.05
C ILE A 109 4.03 2.89 -7.53
N LYS A 110 5.21 2.89 -8.16
CA LYS A 110 5.39 2.58 -9.61
C LYS A 110 5.90 1.17 -9.84
N GLY A 111 6.59 0.58 -8.87
CA GLY A 111 7.20 -0.73 -8.96
C GLY A 111 7.62 -1.26 -7.61
N GLY A 112 8.33 -2.40 -7.62
CA GLY A 112 8.84 -3.06 -6.44
C GLY A 112 7.97 -4.24 -5.97
N THR A 113 8.47 -4.92 -4.94
CA THR A 113 7.79 -6.07 -4.31
C THR A 113 7.58 -5.78 -2.83
N PHE A 114 6.34 -5.89 -2.40
CA PHE A 114 5.91 -5.57 -1.04
C PHE A 114 5.35 -6.82 -0.37
N ASN A 115 5.90 -7.18 0.78
CA ASN A 115 5.55 -8.39 1.51
C ASN A 115 5.22 -8.07 2.96
N THR A 116 4.29 -8.86 3.51
CA THR A 116 4.04 -8.92 4.94
C THR A 116 4.34 -10.31 5.46
N THR A 117 4.91 -10.40 6.66
CA THR A 117 5.19 -11.64 7.38
C THR A 117 4.85 -11.45 8.86
N GLY A 118 4.83 -12.53 9.61
CA GLY A 118 4.61 -12.46 11.06
C GLY A 118 3.26 -11.84 11.41
N SER A 119 3.27 -10.78 12.21
CA SER A 119 2.08 -10.05 12.67
C SER A 119 1.72 -8.84 11.81
N ALA A 120 2.49 -8.54 10.77
CA ALA A 120 2.19 -7.42 9.88
C ALA A 120 0.80 -7.56 9.25
N GLN A 121 0.03 -6.48 9.29
CA GLN A 121 -1.37 -6.49 8.87
C GLN A 121 -1.52 -6.08 7.41
N TYR A 122 -0.73 -5.11 6.95
CA TYR A 122 -0.94 -4.47 5.65
C TYR A 122 0.34 -4.32 4.84
N VAL A 123 0.27 -4.50 3.53
CA VAL A 123 1.33 -4.03 2.62
C VAL A 123 1.19 -2.53 2.37
N VAL A 124 -0.04 -2.03 2.38
CA VAL A 124 -0.36 -0.61 2.31
C VAL A 124 -1.37 -0.28 3.39
N ASP A 125 -1.05 0.74 4.18
CA ASP A 125 -1.90 1.38 5.16
C ASP A 125 -1.98 2.87 4.78
N ASN A 126 -3.06 3.27 4.11
CA ASN A 126 -3.26 4.61 3.59
C ASN A 126 -4.32 5.34 4.42
N GLU A 127 -3.88 6.28 5.23
CA GLU A 127 -4.70 6.98 6.20
C GLU A 127 -4.78 8.48 5.87
N GLY A 128 -5.94 9.09 6.10
CA GLY A 128 -6.13 10.52 5.92
C GLY A 128 -7.07 11.09 6.97
N HIS A 129 -6.88 12.37 7.30
CA HIS A 129 -7.72 13.08 8.25
C HIS A 129 -8.43 14.26 7.60
N SER A 130 -9.75 14.30 7.76
CA SER A 130 -10.57 15.35 7.21
C SER A 130 -10.21 16.73 7.78
N GLY A 131 -9.97 17.68 6.90
CA GLY A 131 -9.63 19.06 7.27
C GLY A 131 -8.15 19.29 7.59
N ALA A 132 -7.32 18.24 7.57
CA ALA A 132 -5.88 18.35 7.73
C ALA A 132 -5.20 18.48 6.37
N ALA A 133 -4.71 19.67 6.04
CA ALA A 133 -4.11 19.93 4.73
C ALA A 133 -2.85 19.09 4.44
N ASN A 134 -2.18 18.62 5.47
CA ASN A 134 -0.95 17.85 5.36
C ASN A 134 -1.13 16.34 5.60
N ASP A 135 -2.35 15.90 5.91
CA ASP A 135 -2.69 14.50 6.13
C ASP A 135 -3.82 14.10 5.15
N LEU A 136 -3.46 14.03 3.88
CA LEU A 136 -4.43 13.82 2.80
C LEU A 136 -4.73 12.32 2.56
N GLY A 137 -3.79 11.43 2.91
CA GLY A 137 -3.92 10.00 2.62
C GLY A 137 -4.16 9.71 1.14
N GLN A 138 -3.46 10.40 0.24
CA GLN A 138 -3.60 10.20 -1.20
C GLN A 138 -2.52 9.27 -1.72
N MET A 139 -2.91 8.18 -2.37
CA MET A 139 -1.97 7.22 -2.93
C MET A 139 -2.36 6.80 -4.34
N THR A 140 -1.36 6.65 -5.19
CA THR A 140 -1.49 6.03 -6.51
C THR A 140 -0.59 4.80 -6.60
N ILE A 141 -1.15 3.68 -7.11
CA ILE A 141 -0.38 2.47 -7.41
C ILE A 141 -0.51 2.20 -8.91
N SER A 142 0.60 2.35 -9.62
CA SER A 142 0.67 2.14 -11.08
C SER A 142 1.46 0.90 -11.47
N GLY A 143 2.10 0.22 -10.52
CA GLY A 143 2.85 -1.01 -10.74
C GLY A 143 3.29 -1.70 -9.45
N GLY A 144 4.14 -2.71 -9.58
CA GLY A 144 4.66 -3.49 -8.47
C GLY A 144 3.86 -4.75 -8.15
N THR A 145 4.36 -5.52 -7.19
CA THR A 145 3.74 -6.73 -6.67
C THR A 145 3.48 -6.56 -5.17
N LEU A 146 2.20 -6.56 -4.78
CA LEU A 146 1.76 -6.32 -3.42
C LEU A 146 1.18 -7.61 -2.82
N ASN A 147 1.96 -8.26 -1.97
CA ASN A 147 1.67 -9.57 -1.35
C ASN A 147 1.12 -9.40 0.08
N GLY A 148 -0.08 -8.87 0.21
CA GLY A 148 -0.76 -8.65 1.48
C GLY A 148 -1.96 -7.72 1.34
N LYS A 149 -2.56 -7.38 2.47
CA LYS A 149 -3.77 -6.56 2.51
C LYS A 149 -3.49 -5.10 2.23
N ILE A 150 -4.46 -4.46 1.58
CA ILE A 150 -4.53 -3.01 1.40
C ILE A 150 -5.59 -2.47 2.35
N TYR A 151 -5.25 -1.41 3.08
CA TYR A 151 -6.16 -0.71 3.98
C TYR A 151 -6.19 0.78 3.62
N VAL A 152 -7.38 1.32 3.50
CA VAL A 152 -7.62 2.74 3.23
C VAL A 152 -8.63 3.24 4.22
N VAL A 153 -8.26 4.23 5.02
CA VAL A 153 -9.10 4.72 6.12
C VAL A 153 -8.97 6.23 6.29
N GLY A 154 -10.01 6.79 6.85
CA GLY A 154 -10.07 8.21 7.17
C GLY A 154 -10.80 9.04 6.11
N ALA A 155 -11.36 10.15 6.56
CA ALA A 155 -12.12 11.04 5.69
C ALA A 155 -11.16 11.82 4.79
N GLY A 156 -11.34 11.67 3.48
CA GLY A 156 -10.47 12.28 2.47
C GLY A 156 -9.37 11.35 1.95
N ALA A 157 -9.11 10.23 2.63
CA ALA A 157 -8.18 9.24 2.11
C ALA A 157 -8.64 8.68 0.75
N SER A 158 -7.72 8.54 -0.17
CA SER A 158 -7.99 8.04 -1.51
C SER A 158 -6.88 7.14 -2.02
N LEU A 159 -7.26 6.09 -2.72
CA LEU A 159 -6.36 5.20 -3.42
C LEU A 159 -6.80 5.11 -4.89
N ALA A 160 -5.87 5.29 -5.80
CA ALA A 160 -6.05 5.06 -7.23
C ALA A 160 -5.15 3.91 -7.68
N VAL A 161 -5.74 2.83 -8.21
CA VAL A 161 -5.01 1.68 -8.75
C VAL A 161 -5.12 1.70 -10.26
N THR A 162 -3.99 1.84 -10.94
CA THR A 162 -3.91 1.85 -12.41
C THR A 162 -3.11 0.68 -12.98
N GLY A 163 -2.32 -0.02 -12.15
CA GLY A 163 -1.54 -1.18 -12.54
C GLY A 163 -1.01 -1.96 -11.35
N GLY A 164 -0.35 -3.07 -11.60
CA GLY A 164 0.29 -3.91 -10.59
C GLY A 164 -0.33 -5.30 -10.42
N THR A 165 0.32 -6.10 -9.59
CA THR A 165 -0.12 -7.44 -9.18
C THR A 165 -0.43 -7.44 -7.70
N PHE A 166 -1.60 -7.94 -7.32
CA PHE A 166 -2.08 -7.90 -5.94
C PHE A 166 -2.51 -9.29 -5.48
N SER A 167 -2.15 -9.67 -4.26
CA SER A 167 -2.72 -10.86 -3.61
C SER A 167 -4.04 -10.55 -2.89
N ASP A 168 -4.32 -9.29 -2.59
CA ASP A 168 -5.57 -8.85 -1.99
C ASP A 168 -6.55 -8.34 -3.07
N PRO A 169 -7.68 -9.02 -3.28
CA PRO A 169 -8.66 -8.61 -4.28
C PRO A 169 -9.37 -7.30 -3.94
N SER A 170 -9.22 -6.75 -2.74
CA SER A 170 -9.76 -5.42 -2.38
C SER A 170 -9.16 -4.30 -3.24
N ALA A 171 -7.99 -4.51 -3.85
CA ALA A 171 -7.41 -3.59 -4.84
C ALA A 171 -8.38 -3.24 -5.98
N LEU A 172 -9.29 -4.17 -6.33
CA LEU A 172 -10.29 -3.97 -7.37
C LEU A 172 -11.33 -2.89 -7.06
N LEU A 173 -11.48 -2.51 -5.79
CA LEU A 173 -12.38 -1.43 -5.38
C LEU A 173 -11.83 -0.05 -5.73
N TYR A 174 -10.55 0.04 -6.04
CA TYR A 174 -9.83 1.30 -6.25
C TYR A 174 -9.37 1.49 -7.70
N LEU A 175 -9.85 0.67 -8.64
CA LEU A 175 -9.48 0.79 -10.06
C LEU A 175 -9.78 2.19 -10.59
N SER A 176 -8.78 2.81 -11.21
CA SER A 176 -8.87 4.17 -11.74
C SER A 176 -8.28 4.27 -13.15
N GLY A 177 -8.84 5.15 -13.96
CA GLY A 177 -8.36 5.36 -15.32
C GLY A 177 -8.35 4.08 -16.17
N ASN A 178 -7.34 3.94 -17.02
CA ASN A 178 -7.11 2.76 -17.87
C ASN A 178 -6.32 1.68 -17.09
N ALA A 179 -6.87 1.24 -15.97
CA ALA A 179 -6.20 0.29 -15.09
C ALA A 179 -5.92 -1.05 -15.79
N ASN A 180 -4.72 -1.60 -15.58
CA ASN A 180 -4.33 -2.93 -16.01
C ASN A 180 -3.72 -3.67 -14.83
N VAL A 181 -4.51 -4.50 -14.16
CA VAL A 181 -4.13 -5.14 -12.91
C VAL A 181 -4.27 -6.64 -12.97
N LYS A 182 -3.44 -7.32 -12.18
CA LYS A 182 -3.53 -8.76 -11.94
C LYS A 182 -3.83 -9.01 -10.47
N ILE A 183 -4.84 -9.83 -10.20
CA ILE A 183 -5.08 -10.42 -8.88
C ILE A 183 -4.55 -11.84 -8.92
N ARG A 184 -3.57 -12.13 -8.07
CA ARG A 184 -3.03 -13.48 -7.87
C ARG A 184 -3.15 -13.86 -6.40
N LEU A 185 -4.03 -14.79 -6.10
CA LEU A 185 -4.31 -15.16 -4.73
C LEU A 185 -3.16 -15.95 -4.10
N ASN A 186 -2.88 -15.65 -2.83
CA ASN A 186 -1.96 -16.41 -1.97
C ASN A 186 -2.70 -17.28 -0.93
N GLY A 187 -4.02 -17.20 -0.92
CA GLY A 187 -4.93 -17.94 -0.03
C GLY A 187 -6.36 -17.69 -0.46
N ASP A 188 -7.31 -18.41 0.13
CA ASP A 188 -8.72 -18.16 -0.10
C ASP A 188 -9.08 -16.73 0.33
N ALA A 189 -9.84 -16.03 -0.49
CA ALA A 189 -10.18 -14.65 -0.27
C ALA A 189 -11.66 -14.35 -0.51
N THR A 190 -12.16 -13.31 0.15
CA THR A 190 -13.50 -12.78 -0.08
C THR A 190 -13.39 -11.30 -0.38
N CYS A 191 -14.07 -10.83 -1.43
CA CYS A 191 -14.23 -9.41 -1.65
C CYS A 191 -15.69 -9.08 -2.02
N ASN A 192 -16.05 -7.83 -1.89
CA ASN A 192 -17.28 -7.32 -2.46
C ASN A 192 -17.21 -7.39 -3.99
N GLY A 193 -18.33 -7.51 -4.66
CA GLY A 193 -18.35 -7.47 -6.12
C GLY A 193 -17.67 -6.19 -6.63
N PHE A 194 -17.02 -6.28 -7.78
CA PHE A 194 -16.35 -5.15 -8.42
C PHE A 194 -16.88 -4.95 -9.83
N LYS A 195 -16.66 -3.77 -10.38
CA LYS A 195 -17.07 -3.40 -11.74
C LYS A 195 -15.88 -2.80 -12.47
N THR A 196 -15.56 -3.34 -13.64
CA THR A 196 -14.62 -2.71 -14.56
C THR A 196 -15.33 -1.70 -15.46
N GLN A 197 -14.62 -0.67 -15.85
CA GLN A 197 -15.07 0.35 -16.80
C GLN A 197 -14.37 0.17 -18.15
N SER A 198 -14.83 0.89 -19.17
CA SER A 198 -14.16 0.90 -20.48
C SER A 198 -12.69 1.32 -20.33
N GLY A 199 -11.80 0.58 -20.97
CA GLY A 199 -10.33 0.79 -20.89
C GLY A 199 -9.66 0.09 -19.72
N GLN A 200 -10.40 -0.54 -18.81
CA GLN A 200 -9.82 -1.30 -17.70
C GLN A 200 -9.70 -2.79 -18.04
N SER A 201 -8.59 -3.39 -17.64
CA SER A 201 -8.29 -4.82 -17.77
C SER A 201 -7.96 -5.41 -16.41
N VAL A 202 -8.58 -6.53 -16.10
CA VAL A 202 -8.32 -7.28 -14.85
C VAL A 202 -8.07 -8.73 -15.21
N GLU A 203 -6.91 -9.24 -14.80
CA GLU A 203 -6.56 -10.67 -14.83
C GLU A 203 -6.78 -11.26 -13.45
N LEU A 204 -7.54 -12.35 -13.33
CA LEU A 204 -7.70 -13.12 -12.10
C LEU A 204 -6.96 -14.44 -12.20
N ASP A 205 -5.90 -14.59 -11.43
CA ASP A 205 -5.17 -15.83 -11.22
C ASP A 205 -5.51 -16.36 -9.82
N LEU A 206 -6.40 -17.33 -9.74
CA LEU A 206 -6.82 -17.87 -8.47
C LEU A 206 -5.74 -18.74 -7.80
N ASN A 207 -4.71 -19.15 -8.53
CA ASN A 207 -3.55 -19.89 -7.98
C ASN A 207 -3.98 -21.04 -7.06
N ASN A 208 -4.98 -21.83 -7.49
CA ASN A 208 -5.64 -22.93 -6.75
C ASN A 208 -6.40 -22.54 -5.46
N HIS A 209 -6.65 -21.25 -5.26
CA HIS A 209 -7.46 -20.73 -4.16
C HIS A 209 -8.87 -20.35 -4.61
N VAL A 210 -9.74 -20.05 -3.65
CA VAL A 210 -11.13 -19.67 -3.87
C VAL A 210 -11.28 -18.16 -3.68
N LEU A 211 -11.85 -17.48 -4.68
CA LEU A 211 -12.34 -16.11 -4.53
C LEU A 211 -13.85 -16.13 -4.35
N THR A 212 -14.31 -15.74 -3.17
CA THR A 212 -15.72 -15.57 -2.87
C THR A 212 -16.11 -14.12 -3.10
N LEU A 213 -17.09 -13.89 -4.00
CA LEU A 213 -17.67 -12.57 -4.22
C LEU A 213 -18.93 -12.44 -3.34
N ALA A 214 -18.87 -11.61 -2.32
CA ALA A 214 -20.05 -11.26 -1.54
C ALA A 214 -21.02 -10.46 -2.41
N LYS A 215 -22.33 -10.77 -2.33
CA LYS A 215 -23.34 -9.96 -3.02
C LYS A 215 -23.26 -8.53 -2.48
N PRO A 216 -23.19 -7.49 -3.32
CA PRO A 216 -23.33 -6.14 -2.85
C PRO A 216 -24.67 -6.03 -2.11
N THR A 217 -24.67 -5.39 -0.94
CA THR A 217 -25.90 -5.04 -0.25
C THR A 217 -26.56 -3.96 -1.09
N VAL A 218 -27.57 -4.30 -1.85
CA VAL A 218 -28.33 -3.34 -2.65
C VAL A 218 -29.10 -2.47 -1.67
N GLY A 219 -28.72 -1.21 -1.55
CA GLY A 219 -29.55 -0.20 -0.88
C GLY A 219 -30.88 -0.09 -1.62
N SER A 220 -31.98 -0.04 -0.88
CA SER A 220 -33.33 0.04 -1.41
C SER A 220 -33.54 1.29 -2.26
N ALA A 221 -33.46 1.17 -3.53
CA ALA A 221 -33.89 2.00 -4.65
C ALA A 221 -32.78 2.23 -5.70
N GLY A 222 -32.73 1.34 -6.65
CA GLY A 222 -31.93 1.55 -7.85
C GLY A 222 -32.04 0.33 -8.76
N THR A 223 -32.58 0.52 -9.94
CA THR A 223 -32.49 -0.46 -11.02
C THR A 223 -31.05 -0.62 -11.45
N GLU A 224 -30.34 -1.55 -10.84
CA GLU A 224 -29.03 -1.95 -11.34
C GLU A 224 -29.22 -2.95 -12.47
N THR A 225 -28.91 -2.52 -13.67
CA THR A 225 -28.62 -3.45 -14.77
C THR A 225 -27.29 -4.13 -14.45
N ASN A 226 -27.35 -5.35 -13.96
CA ASN A 226 -26.20 -6.23 -13.78
C ASN A 226 -25.59 -6.55 -15.15
N SER A 227 -24.68 -5.72 -15.62
CA SER A 227 -23.79 -6.09 -16.71
C SER A 227 -22.50 -6.66 -16.11
N CYS A 228 -22.56 -7.91 -15.69
CA CYS A 228 -21.37 -8.70 -15.45
C CYS A 228 -20.73 -8.97 -16.82
N GLN A 229 -19.88 -8.07 -17.32
CA GLN A 229 -19.09 -8.36 -18.51
C GLN A 229 -17.99 -9.34 -18.11
N LEU A 230 -18.17 -10.52 -18.64
CA LEU A 230 -17.33 -11.70 -18.75
C LEU A 230 -16.00 -11.65 -17.99
N LEU A 231 -16.03 -12.19 -16.77
CA LEU A 231 -14.83 -12.61 -16.07
C LEU A 231 -14.24 -13.82 -16.83
N LYS A 232 -13.14 -13.66 -17.55
CA LYS A 232 -12.39 -14.80 -18.07
C LYS A 232 -11.62 -15.44 -16.91
N VAL A 233 -12.22 -16.41 -16.25
CA VAL A 233 -11.55 -17.23 -15.26
C VAL A 233 -10.72 -18.30 -16.01
N TYR A 234 -9.42 -18.14 -16.06
CA TYR A 234 -8.52 -19.18 -16.53
C TYR A 234 -8.29 -20.19 -15.43
N ARG A 235 -8.95 -21.35 -15.48
CA ARG A 235 -8.49 -22.52 -14.73
C ARG A 235 -7.35 -23.15 -15.51
N TYR A 236 -6.14 -23.07 -14.98
CA TYR A 236 -5.04 -23.90 -15.44
C TYR A 236 -5.24 -25.30 -14.88
N TYR A 237 -5.68 -26.24 -15.71
CA TYR A 237 -5.60 -27.66 -15.43
C TYR A 237 -4.21 -28.13 -15.87
N GLU A 238 -3.30 -28.35 -14.95
CA GLU A 238 -2.17 -29.24 -15.22
C GLU A 238 -2.72 -30.63 -15.47
N LYS A 239 -2.65 -31.10 -16.71
CA LYS A 239 -2.80 -32.53 -17.01
C LYS A 239 -1.64 -33.25 -16.31
N ARG A 240 -1.90 -33.90 -15.19
CA ARG A 240 -1.01 -34.92 -14.68
C ARG A 240 -0.95 -36.01 -15.77
N ASN A 241 0.17 -36.09 -16.47
CA ASN A 241 0.51 -37.27 -17.25
C ASN A 241 0.71 -38.42 -16.28
N THR A 242 -0.32 -39.21 -16.06
CA THR A 242 -0.16 -40.55 -15.51
C THR A 242 0.37 -41.42 -16.65
N GLY A 243 1.71 -41.50 -16.77
CA GLY A 243 2.35 -42.49 -17.62
C GLY A 243 2.02 -43.90 -17.11
N LYS A 244 1.52 -44.68 -18.00
CA LYS A 244 1.64 -46.15 -17.99
C LYS A 244 2.69 -46.52 -18.99
#